data_926644a99bfe353ff16b16e59c6b0b01
#
_entry.id   926644a99bfe353ff16b16e59c6b0b01
#
_cell.length_a   1.000
_cell.length_b   1.000
_cell.length_c   1.000
_cell.angle_alpha   90.00
_cell.angle_beta   90.00
_cell.angle_gamma   90.00
#
_symmetry.space_group_name_H-M   'P 1'
#
loop_
_entity.id
_entity.type
_entity.pdbx_description
1 polymer ?
#
loop_
_entity_poly.entity_id
_entity_poly.type
_entity_poly.pdbx_seq_one_letter_code
_entity_poly.pdbx_strand_id
1 'polypeptide(L)'
;MKKIILTLFCALGLIAVSDAQNRKSPVVFDAYEWDFGTIEAAEGTVSHTFTFTNTSKEAVKIDRDIPSCKCIRAFYDDVVVEPGQKAEVMVSFSPKEENGKSNRRVELVDKDGNTLASLEVKADVKHTEGGNDLERNYPYRDHTLSYAERTENLISLLTPQEKVGLMMNKSVSVDRLGIESYNWWSEACHGVRQSDYTVYPQPIGMAAAFNSELVYDVFSEVSDEARANWNRSERVYNVPMGVIYYPGNPELTFWCPNVNIFRDPRWGRGQETYGEDPYMNAVLGVQNVLGMQGNDDKYFKTHACAKHYAVHSGPEPLRHTYDASVSMRDLWETYLPAFKALVQKGNVREVMCAYNRYEGEPCCTSDRLLVDILRRKWGYDGIVLTDCDAINNFYNKGQHETHAGPLEASVDAVLNGTDLECGKVFMVLEEALEKGMIDEEVLDGHLRRTLYGRFELGMFDPADMIPWKDLGPEVISSESNHQTAIQAARESMVLLENKGGLLPLAKNLKKIAVVGPNADDAALLNGNYGGTPTAEHTFTLLQGIKAAVPGTEVYYNQACPLTEGYETISYLKDFNEGKGIYVEFFNNNDLAGTP
;
A
#
# COMPACT_ATOMS: atom_id res chain seq x y z
N MET A 1 -58.60 -52.72 13.57
CA MET A 1 -58.67 -51.38 12.90
C MET A 1 -58.10 -50.23 13.74
N LYS A 2 -57.05 -50.45 14.57
CA LYS A 2 -56.40 -49.36 15.38
C LYS A 2 -54.89 -49.19 15.13
N LYS A 3 -54.33 -49.89 14.15
CA LYS A 3 -52.87 -49.80 13.84
C LYS A 3 -52.54 -49.10 12.52
N ILE A 4 -53.52 -48.72 11.72
CA ILE A 4 -53.31 -48.07 10.40
C ILE A 4 -53.41 -46.55 10.47
N ILE A 5 -53.98 -45.96 11.54
CA ILE A 5 -54.14 -44.50 11.67
C ILE A 5 -52.90 -43.79 12.23
N LEU A 6 -51.99 -44.50 12.93
CA LEU A 6 -50.81 -43.88 13.54
C LEU A 6 -49.63 -43.72 12.54
N THR A 7 -49.64 -44.49 11.45
CA THR A 7 -48.61 -44.42 10.41
C THR A 7 -48.85 -43.30 9.39
N LEU A 8 -50.14 -42.85 9.26
CA LEU A 8 -50.48 -41.80 8.33
C LEU A 8 -50.22 -40.38 8.91
N PHE A 9 -50.23 -40.23 10.25
CA PHE A 9 -49.90 -38.96 10.91
C PHE A 9 -48.42 -38.65 10.97
N CYS A 10 -47.55 -39.65 10.98
CA CYS A 10 -46.08 -39.46 10.88
C CYS A 10 -45.63 -39.12 9.45
N ALA A 11 -46.35 -39.59 8.43
CA ALA A 11 -46.03 -39.28 7.04
C ALA A 11 -46.49 -37.88 6.63
N LEU A 12 -47.56 -37.35 7.24
CA LEU A 12 -48.04 -35.95 6.99
C LEU A 12 -47.21 -34.92 7.78
N GLY A 13 -46.58 -35.27 8.89
CA GLY A 13 -45.68 -34.40 9.63
C GLY A 13 -44.29 -34.23 8.95
N LEU A 14 -43.84 -35.20 8.19
CA LEU A 14 -42.60 -35.14 7.41
C LEU A 14 -42.75 -34.38 6.09
N ILE A 15 -43.97 -34.30 5.54
CA ILE A 15 -44.25 -33.51 4.32
C ILE A 15 -44.42 -32.01 4.63
N ALA A 16 -44.84 -31.65 5.85
CA ALA A 16 -45.01 -30.25 6.25
C ALA A 16 -43.69 -29.55 6.60
N VAL A 17 -42.60 -30.29 6.89
CA VAL A 17 -41.28 -29.71 7.14
C VAL A 17 -40.51 -29.51 5.82
N SER A 18 -40.84 -30.25 4.75
CA SER A 18 -40.23 -30.06 3.44
C SER A 18 -40.81 -28.93 2.60
N ASP A 19 -42.05 -28.48 2.89
CA ASP A 19 -42.72 -27.41 2.14
C ASP A 19 -42.36 -25.99 2.64
N ALA A 20 -41.80 -25.86 3.83
CA ALA A 20 -41.30 -24.57 4.32
C ALA A 20 -39.94 -24.16 3.72
N GLN A 21 -39.19 -25.12 3.15
CA GLN A 21 -37.93 -24.87 2.43
C GLN A 21 -38.10 -24.64 0.93
N ASN A 22 -39.31 -24.75 0.38
CA ASN A 22 -39.58 -24.68 -1.06
C ASN A 22 -40.13 -23.33 -1.57
N ARG A 23 -39.92 -22.22 -0.86
CA ARG A 23 -39.86 -20.93 -1.54
C ARG A 23 -38.50 -20.88 -2.27
N LYS A 24 -38.53 -20.97 -3.60
CA LYS A 24 -37.35 -20.89 -4.45
C LYS A 24 -36.54 -19.65 -4.06
N SER A 25 -35.48 -19.85 -3.30
CA SER A 25 -34.50 -18.79 -3.10
C SER A 25 -34.03 -18.28 -4.47
N PRO A 26 -33.84 -16.97 -4.66
CA PRO A 26 -33.29 -16.42 -5.89
C PRO A 26 -31.86 -16.86 -6.16
N VAL A 27 -31.18 -17.45 -5.17
CA VAL A 27 -29.79 -17.91 -5.26
C VAL A 27 -29.68 -19.40 -4.98
N VAL A 28 -28.69 -20.05 -5.59
CA VAL A 28 -28.35 -21.46 -5.37
C VAL A 28 -26.88 -21.54 -5.02
N PHE A 29 -26.58 -22.08 -3.84
CA PHE A 29 -25.23 -22.32 -3.37
C PHE A 29 -24.73 -23.68 -3.87
N ASP A 30 -23.41 -23.80 -4.04
CA ASP A 30 -22.72 -25.06 -4.36
C ASP A 30 -22.79 -26.07 -3.20
N ALA A 31 -22.77 -25.57 -1.95
CA ALA A 31 -23.05 -26.31 -0.72
C ALA A 31 -23.81 -25.40 0.27
N TYR A 32 -24.55 -25.98 1.19
CA TYR A 32 -25.23 -25.26 2.28
C TYR A 32 -24.68 -25.64 3.65
N GLU A 33 -23.79 -26.59 3.71
CA GLU A 33 -23.10 -27.01 4.92
C GLU A 33 -21.63 -27.36 4.64
N TRP A 34 -20.79 -27.13 5.66
CA TRP A 34 -19.40 -27.51 5.65
C TRP A 34 -18.99 -28.12 6.98
N ASP A 35 -18.24 -29.23 6.95
CA ASP A 35 -17.72 -29.89 8.15
C ASP A 35 -16.20 -29.74 8.19
N PHE A 36 -15.71 -28.95 9.16
CA PHE A 36 -14.28 -28.78 9.41
C PHE A 36 -13.62 -30.02 10.03
N GLY A 37 -14.40 -31.05 10.41
CA GLY A 37 -13.88 -32.22 11.10
C GLY A 37 -13.43 -31.92 12.52
N THR A 38 -12.33 -32.53 12.95
CA THR A 38 -11.72 -32.23 14.26
C THR A 38 -10.76 -31.06 14.13
N ILE A 39 -10.95 -30.03 14.94
CA ILE A 39 -10.12 -28.81 14.97
C ILE A 39 -9.64 -28.53 16.40
N GLU A 40 -8.46 -27.94 16.53
CA GLU A 40 -7.90 -27.48 17.80
C GLU A 40 -8.25 -26.00 18.04
N ALA A 41 -8.85 -25.68 19.18
CA ALA A 41 -9.24 -24.32 19.51
C ALA A 41 -8.06 -23.32 19.52
N ALA A 42 -6.86 -23.80 19.86
CA ALA A 42 -5.64 -23.01 19.85
C ALA A 42 -5.09 -22.69 18.47
N GLU A 43 -5.59 -23.34 17.40
CA GLU A 43 -5.21 -23.03 16.02
C GLU A 43 -5.99 -21.86 15.43
N GLY A 44 -6.93 -21.30 16.21
CA GLY A 44 -7.67 -20.09 15.84
C GLY A 44 -8.88 -20.35 14.96
N THR A 45 -9.39 -19.29 14.35
CA THR A 45 -10.58 -19.31 13.48
C THR A 45 -10.34 -20.15 12.23
N VAL A 46 -11.31 -20.98 11.89
CA VAL A 46 -11.37 -21.71 10.61
C VAL A 46 -12.45 -21.08 9.72
N SER A 47 -12.23 -21.09 8.42
CA SER A 47 -13.17 -20.49 7.46
C SER A 47 -13.38 -21.39 6.24
N HIS A 48 -14.55 -21.23 5.60
CA HIS A 48 -14.85 -21.89 4.34
C HIS A 48 -15.63 -20.93 3.43
N THR A 49 -15.27 -20.91 2.16
CA THR A 49 -15.90 -20.05 1.15
C THR A 49 -16.95 -20.85 0.36
N PHE A 50 -18.19 -20.40 0.45
CA PHE A 50 -19.33 -20.91 -0.31
C PHE A 50 -19.53 -20.07 -1.56
N THR A 51 -19.72 -20.71 -2.71
CA THR A 51 -20.04 -20.02 -3.96
C THR A 51 -21.54 -20.14 -4.25
N PHE A 52 -22.17 -19.04 -4.64
CA PHE A 52 -23.57 -19.07 -5.10
C PHE A 52 -23.75 -18.50 -6.49
N THR A 53 -24.84 -18.91 -7.14
CA THR A 53 -25.26 -18.37 -8.43
C THR A 53 -26.63 -17.71 -8.27
N ASN A 54 -26.81 -16.48 -8.76
CA ASN A 54 -28.13 -15.88 -8.90
C ASN A 54 -28.89 -16.58 -10.02
N THR A 55 -29.87 -17.41 -9.65
CA THR A 55 -30.71 -18.16 -10.60
C THR A 55 -32.02 -17.48 -10.89
N SER A 56 -32.29 -16.31 -10.32
CA SER A 56 -33.49 -15.52 -10.56
C SER A 56 -33.39 -14.69 -11.85
N LYS A 57 -34.45 -13.93 -12.15
CA LYS A 57 -34.47 -12.99 -13.29
C LYS A 57 -34.14 -11.56 -12.87
N GLU A 58 -33.95 -11.32 -11.61
CA GLU A 58 -33.69 -10.01 -11.01
C GLU A 58 -32.33 -10.02 -10.33
N ALA A 59 -31.69 -8.86 -10.21
CA ALA A 59 -30.46 -8.69 -9.48
C ALA A 59 -30.67 -8.97 -7.98
N VAL A 60 -29.71 -9.65 -7.34
CA VAL A 60 -29.75 -10.00 -5.91
C VAL A 60 -28.58 -9.34 -5.20
N LYS A 61 -28.83 -8.85 -4.00
CA LYS A 61 -27.82 -8.32 -3.09
C LYS A 61 -28.05 -8.89 -1.70
N ILE A 62 -26.98 -9.34 -1.05
CA ILE A 62 -27.01 -9.66 0.38
C ILE A 62 -26.98 -8.31 1.12
N ASP A 63 -27.95 -8.08 2.01
CA ASP A 63 -28.02 -6.86 2.81
C ASP A 63 -27.31 -7.02 4.15
N ARG A 64 -27.57 -8.15 4.82
CA ARG A 64 -26.93 -8.49 6.08
C ARG A 64 -26.96 -9.99 6.35
N ASP A 65 -26.11 -10.41 7.28
CA ASP A 65 -26.13 -11.74 7.86
C ASP A 65 -26.77 -11.74 9.26
N ILE A 66 -27.31 -12.91 9.66
CA ILE A 66 -27.89 -13.15 10.98
C ILE A 66 -27.21 -14.41 11.55
N PRO A 67 -26.14 -14.25 12.34
CA PRO A 67 -25.42 -15.38 12.90
C PRO A 67 -26.15 -16.00 14.10
N SER A 68 -26.07 -17.31 14.27
CA SER A 68 -26.65 -18.03 15.42
C SER A 68 -25.91 -17.81 16.74
N CYS A 69 -24.68 -17.34 16.71
CA CYS A 69 -23.84 -16.99 17.86
C CYS A 69 -22.80 -15.93 17.45
N LYS A 70 -22.03 -15.39 18.42
CA LYS A 70 -20.87 -14.53 18.13
C LYS A 70 -19.67 -15.31 17.56
N CYS A 71 -19.72 -16.64 17.60
CA CYS A 71 -18.65 -17.50 17.16
C CYS A 71 -18.66 -17.79 15.65
N ILE A 72 -19.68 -17.34 14.91
CA ILE A 72 -19.78 -17.50 13.45
C ILE A 72 -20.05 -16.14 12.80
N ARG A 73 -19.43 -15.87 11.64
CA ARG A 73 -19.61 -14.67 10.82
C ARG A 73 -19.61 -15.01 9.35
N ALA A 74 -20.30 -14.20 8.55
CA ALA A 74 -20.23 -14.26 7.09
C ALA A 74 -19.54 -13.00 6.57
N PHE A 75 -18.65 -13.16 5.60
CA PHE A 75 -17.96 -12.09 4.88
C PHE A 75 -18.30 -12.22 3.40
N TYR A 76 -18.75 -11.15 2.80
CA TYR A 76 -19.16 -11.08 1.39
C TYR A 76 -19.03 -9.66 0.88
N ASP A 77 -18.81 -9.54 -0.42
CA ASP A 77 -18.72 -8.24 -1.07
C ASP A 77 -20.08 -7.53 -1.09
N ASP A 78 -20.09 -6.22 -0.88
CA ASP A 78 -21.28 -5.37 -0.99
C ASP A 78 -21.62 -5.09 -2.45
N VAL A 79 -21.84 -6.16 -3.23
CA VAL A 79 -22.08 -6.12 -4.67
C VAL A 79 -23.48 -6.59 -5.04
N VAL A 80 -23.96 -6.10 -6.16
CA VAL A 80 -25.20 -6.57 -6.79
C VAL A 80 -24.83 -7.72 -7.75
N VAL A 81 -25.44 -8.89 -7.55
CA VAL A 81 -25.18 -10.08 -8.36
C VAL A 81 -26.29 -10.20 -9.40
N GLU A 82 -25.93 -9.96 -10.65
CA GLU A 82 -26.86 -10.00 -11.78
C GLU A 82 -27.34 -11.44 -12.09
N PRO A 83 -28.48 -11.62 -12.80
CA PRO A 83 -28.97 -12.94 -13.18
C PRO A 83 -27.92 -13.79 -13.89
N GLY A 84 -27.66 -14.99 -13.37
CA GLY A 84 -26.67 -15.94 -13.88
C GLY A 84 -25.23 -15.70 -13.42
N GLN A 85 -24.95 -14.62 -12.73
CA GLN A 85 -23.62 -14.36 -12.14
C GLN A 85 -23.40 -15.17 -10.85
N LYS A 86 -22.14 -15.38 -10.52
CA LYS A 86 -21.67 -16.03 -9.29
C LYS A 86 -21.09 -15.00 -8.34
N ALA A 87 -21.21 -15.28 -7.05
CA ALA A 87 -20.51 -14.56 -5.99
C ALA A 87 -20.16 -15.52 -4.85
N GLU A 88 -19.33 -15.05 -3.93
CA GLU A 88 -18.78 -15.85 -2.84
C GLU A 88 -19.21 -15.29 -1.49
N VAL A 89 -19.35 -16.19 -0.52
CA VAL A 89 -19.57 -15.88 0.89
C VAL A 89 -18.63 -16.74 1.72
N MET A 90 -17.66 -16.11 2.35
CA MET A 90 -16.78 -16.79 3.32
C MET A 90 -17.48 -16.83 4.68
N VAL A 91 -17.62 -18.02 5.25
CA VAL A 91 -18.13 -18.23 6.60
C VAL A 91 -16.98 -18.63 7.52
N SER A 92 -16.71 -17.83 8.54
CA SER A 92 -15.71 -18.10 9.55
C SER A 92 -16.33 -18.59 10.86
N PHE A 93 -15.64 -19.53 11.51
CA PHE A 93 -16.04 -20.11 12.79
C PHE A 93 -14.87 -20.01 13.79
N SER A 94 -15.11 -19.33 14.91
CA SER A 94 -14.16 -19.24 16.02
C SER A 94 -14.40 -20.36 17.02
N PRO A 95 -13.46 -21.29 17.21
CA PRO A 95 -13.60 -22.41 18.14
C PRO A 95 -13.25 -22.05 19.59
N LYS A 96 -12.82 -20.84 19.89
CA LYS A 96 -12.20 -20.43 21.17
C LYS A 96 -13.04 -20.77 22.41
N GLU A 97 -14.35 -20.62 22.34
CA GLU A 97 -15.29 -20.86 23.45
C GLU A 97 -16.10 -22.15 23.27
N GLU A 98 -15.84 -22.92 22.22
CA GLU A 98 -16.55 -24.13 21.87
C GLU A 98 -15.80 -25.37 22.38
N ASN A 99 -16.49 -26.47 22.66
CA ASN A 99 -15.89 -27.75 23.07
C ASN A 99 -16.72 -28.93 22.58
N GLY A 100 -16.06 -29.92 21.98
CA GLY A 100 -16.72 -31.08 21.38
C GLY A 100 -17.46 -30.69 20.09
N LYS A 101 -18.51 -31.48 19.77
CA LYS A 101 -19.26 -31.31 18.53
C LYS A 101 -20.05 -30.01 18.54
N SER A 102 -19.74 -29.14 17.61
CA SER A 102 -20.39 -27.86 17.39
C SER A 102 -21.06 -27.82 16.01
N ASN A 103 -22.23 -27.20 15.96
CA ASN A 103 -22.98 -26.96 14.74
C ASN A 103 -23.52 -25.53 14.81
N ARG A 104 -23.09 -24.67 13.89
CA ARG A 104 -23.43 -23.24 13.86
C ARG A 104 -23.93 -22.85 12.47
N ARG A 105 -24.83 -21.87 12.43
CA ARG A 105 -25.40 -21.37 11.18
C ARG A 105 -25.43 -19.87 11.10
N VAL A 106 -25.40 -19.38 9.89
CA VAL A 106 -25.60 -17.96 9.56
C VAL A 106 -26.66 -17.87 8.46
N GLU A 107 -27.64 -16.99 8.64
CA GLU A 107 -28.66 -16.70 7.63
C GLU A 107 -28.26 -15.43 6.87
N LEU A 108 -28.34 -15.48 5.54
CA LEU A 108 -28.12 -14.34 4.66
C LEU A 108 -29.47 -13.80 4.23
N VAL A 109 -29.69 -12.49 4.36
CA VAL A 109 -30.99 -11.86 4.04
C VAL A 109 -30.82 -10.70 3.07
N ASP A 110 -31.87 -10.46 2.27
CA ASP A 110 -31.96 -9.30 1.40
C ASP A 110 -32.43 -8.04 2.17
N LYS A 111 -32.47 -6.89 1.48
CA LYS A 111 -32.92 -5.60 2.02
C LYS A 111 -34.36 -5.62 2.57
N ASP A 112 -35.21 -6.53 2.09
CA ASP A 112 -36.59 -6.68 2.52
C ASP A 112 -36.72 -7.67 3.68
N GLY A 113 -35.62 -8.25 4.14
CA GLY A 113 -35.53 -9.22 5.23
C GLY A 113 -35.90 -10.63 4.82
N ASN A 114 -35.98 -10.95 3.52
CA ASN A 114 -36.21 -12.31 3.07
C ASN A 114 -34.92 -13.11 3.15
N THR A 115 -34.98 -14.34 3.67
CA THR A 115 -33.82 -15.24 3.74
C THR A 115 -33.43 -15.70 2.34
N LEU A 116 -32.21 -15.37 1.93
CA LEU A 116 -31.58 -15.84 0.71
C LEU A 116 -31.01 -17.24 0.88
N ALA A 117 -30.31 -17.48 1.99
CA ALA A 117 -29.76 -18.78 2.35
C ALA A 117 -29.56 -18.93 3.86
N SER A 118 -29.43 -20.17 4.31
CA SER A 118 -28.89 -20.52 5.63
C SER A 118 -27.72 -21.45 5.42
N LEU A 119 -26.53 -20.98 5.79
CA LEU A 119 -25.27 -21.74 5.68
C LEU A 119 -24.91 -22.30 7.05
N GLU A 120 -24.48 -23.56 7.08
CA GLU A 120 -24.20 -24.31 8.30
C GLU A 120 -22.75 -24.79 8.31
N VAL A 121 -22.08 -24.63 9.44
CA VAL A 121 -20.74 -25.16 9.66
C VAL A 121 -20.71 -26.11 10.86
N LYS A 122 -19.95 -27.18 10.74
CA LYS A 122 -19.78 -28.22 11.76
C LYS A 122 -18.32 -28.38 12.12
N ALA A 123 -18.04 -28.70 13.38
CA ALA A 123 -16.69 -29.03 13.85
C ALA A 123 -16.75 -29.91 15.11
N ASP A 124 -15.72 -30.70 15.36
CA ASP A 124 -15.44 -31.34 16.65
C ASP A 124 -14.25 -30.66 17.30
N VAL A 125 -14.54 -29.68 18.18
CA VAL A 125 -13.54 -28.80 18.77
C VAL A 125 -12.83 -29.45 19.93
N LYS A 126 -11.50 -29.41 19.93
CA LYS A 126 -10.63 -29.90 21.01
C LYS A 126 -9.79 -28.77 21.59
N HIS A 127 -9.46 -28.93 22.87
CA HIS A 127 -8.54 -28.06 23.61
C HIS A 127 -7.34 -28.89 24.06
N THR A 128 -6.25 -28.83 23.31
CA THR A 128 -4.99 -29.47 23.72
C THR A 128 -4.12 -28.41 24.40
N GLU A 129 -3.80 -28.64 25.69
CA GLU A 129 -2.88 -27.79 26.45
C GLU A 129 -1.44 -28.07 26.04
N GLY A 130 -0.70 -27.01 25.71
CA GLY A 130 0.74 -27.04 25.42
C GLY A 130 1.09 -27.34 23.97
N GLY A 131 2.26 -26.93 23.57
CA GLY A 131 2.85 -27.08 22.23
C GLY A 131 3.66 -25.85 21.85
N ASN A 132 4.64 -26.03 20.96
CA ASN A 132 5.38 -24.92 20.39
C ASN A 132 4.52 -24.30 19.27
N ASP A 133 4.15 -23.04 19.40
CA ASP A 133 3.32 -22.32 18.43
C ASP A 133 3.91 -22.34 17.01
N LEU A 134 5.25 -22.35 16.89
CA LEU A 134 5.91 -22.43 15.59
C LEU A 134 5.73 -23.80 14.88
N GLU A 135 5.45 -24.86 15.65
CA GLU A 135 5.24 -26.23 15.13
C GLU A 135 3.76 -26.54 14.86
N ARG A 136 2.84 -25.64 15.24
CA ARG A 136 1.41 -25.83 15.02
C ARG A 136 1.05 -25.65 13.55
N ASN A 137 0.12 -26.46 13.09
CA ASN A 137 -0.40 -26.40 11.73
C ASN A 137 -1.53 -25.37 11.60
N TYR A 138 -1.18 -24.09 11.76
CA TYR A 138 -2.17 -23.01 11.65
C TYR A 138 -2.75 -22.92 10.24
N PRO A 139 -4.08 -22.76 10.08
CA PRO A 139 -4.72 -22.54 8.78
C PRO A 139 -4.09 -21.42 7.95
N TYR A 140 -3.58 -20.33 8.56
CA TYR A 140 -2.95 -19.27 7.79
C TYR A 140 -1.68 -19.71 7.04
N ARG A 141 -1.05 -20.83 7.41
CA ARG A 141 0.11 -21.43 6.73
C ARG A 141 -0.27 -22.39 5.61
N ASP A 142 -1.54 -22.77 5.54
CA ASP A 142 -2.03 -23.64 4.47
C ASP A 142 -2.26 -22.84 3.19
N HIS A 143 -1.33 -22.93 2.26
CA HIS A 143 -1.37 -22.24 0.97
C HIS A 143 -2.44 -22.77 0.00
N THR A 144 -3.20 -23.79 0.37
CA THR A 144 -4.37 -24.28 -0.38
C THR A 144 -5.64 -23.50 -0.04
N LEU A 145 -5.67 -22.81 1.11
CA LEU A 145 -6.75 -21.92 1.51
C LEU A 145 -6.62 -20.55 0.80
N SER A 146 -7.76 -19.87 0.64
CA SER A 146 -7.79 -18.51 0.11
C SER A 146 -7.07 -17.53 1.04
N TYR A 147 -6.60 -16.41 0.50
CA TYR A 147 -5.99 -15.36 1.33
C TYR A 147 -6.94 -14.82 2.39
N ALA A 148 -8.25 -14.72 2.08
CA ALA A 148 -9.25 -14.28 3.05
C ALA A 148 -9.36 -15.25 4.25
N GLU A 149 -9.45 -16.56 4.01
CA GLU A 149 -9.50 -17.59 5.06
C GLU A 149 -8.25 -17.56 5.93
N ARG A 150 -7.08 -17.46 5.29
CA ARG A 150 -5.78 -17.37 5.98
C ARG A 150 -5.66 -16.09 6.82
N THR A 151 -6.14 -14.98 6.30
CA THR A 151 -6.12 -13.68 7.00
C THR A 151 -7.00 -13.71 8.24
N GLU A 152 -8.23 -14.23 8.16
CA GLU A 152 -9.12 -14.36 9.31
C GLU A 152 -8.53 -15.27 10.40
N ASN A 153 -7.92 -16.38 10.00
CA ASN A 153 -7.23 -17.22 10.95
C ASN A 153 -6.09 -16.45 11.65
N LEU A 154 -5.23 -15.80 10.88
CA LEU A 154 -4.08 -15.06 11.44
C LEU A 154 -4.53 -13.97 12.41
N ILE A 155 -5.53 -13.16 12.06
CA ILE A 155 -6.10 -12.11 12.91
C ILE A 155 -6.59 -12.69 14.23
N SER A 156 -7.27 -13.84 14.20
CA SER A 156 -7.83 -14.48 15.40
C SER A 156 -6.78 -14.97 16.41
N LEU A 157 -5.54 -15.10 15.97
CA LEU A 157 -4.39 -15.52 16.79
C LEU A 157 -3.66 -14.34 17.43
N LEU A 158 -3.88 -13.10 16.94
CA LEU A 158 -3.19 -11.90 17.41
C LEU A 158 -3.79 -11.36 18.71
N THR A 159 -2.92 -10.89 19.60
CA THR A 159 -3.35 -10.10 20.76
C THR A 159 -3.66 -8.66 20.35
N PRO A 160 -4.45 -7.89 21.12
CA PRO A 160 -4.71 -6.49 20.81
C PRO A 160 -3.45 -5.64 20.61
N GLN A 161 -2.39 -5.87 21.40
CA GLN A 161 -1.11 -5.19 21.27
C GLN A 161 -0.38 -5.54 19.96
N GLU A 162 -0.38 -6.83 19.57
CA GLU A 162 0.19 -7.26 18.31
C GLU A 162 -0.59 -6.65 17.13
N LYS A 163 -1.92 -6.57 17.24
CA LYS A 163 -2.78 -5.92 16.24
C LYS A 163 -2.38 -4.46 16.03
N VAL A 164 -2.29 -3.69 17.10
CA VAL A 164 -1.84 -2.28 17.04
C VAL A 164 -0.43 -2.18 16.47
N GLY A 165 0.49 -3.04 16.90
CA GLY A 165 1.87 -3.06 16.40
C GLY A 165 1.99 -3.33 14.90
N LEU A 166 1.05 -4.08 14.32
CA LEU A 166 1.00 -4.39 12.89
C LEU A 166 0.35 -3.27 12.05
N MET A 167 -0.32 -2.29 12.66
CA MET A 167 -0.95 -1.14 11.98
C MET A 167 0.00 0.05 11.79
N MET A 168 1.27 -0.07 12.14
CA MET A 168 2.29 0.96 11.90
C MET A 168 3.17 0.58 10.71
N ASN A 169 3.71 1.59 10.00
CA ASN A 169 4.61 1.33 8.86
C ASN A 169 5.82 0.47 9.25
N LYS A 170 6.30 0.59 10.49
CA LYS A 170 7.30 -0.30 11.08
C LYS A 170 6.59 -1.35 11.91
N SER A 171 5.98 -2.30 11.21
CA SER A 171 5.24 -3.39 11.81
C SER A 171 6.15 -4.27 12.65
N VAL A 172 5.72 -4.57 13.86
CA VAL A 172 6.44 -5.47 14.79
C VAL A 172 6.52 -6.89 14.25
N SER A 173 7.47 -7.68 14.77
CA SER A 173 7.42 -9.12 14.59
C SER A 173 6.47 -9.77 15.58
N VAL A 174 5.86 -10.90 15.19
CA VAL A 174 5.10 -11.77 16.09
C VAL A 174 5.74 -13.15 16.08
N ASP A 175 6.85 -13.23 16.83
CA ASP A 175 7.79 -14.38 16.77
C ASP A 175 7.13 -15.71 17.09
N ARG A 176 6.18 -15.74 18.04
CA ARG A 176 5.44 -16.97 18.37
C ARG A 176 4.63 -17.53 17.20
N LEU A 177 4.22 -16.67 16.26
CA LEU A 177 3.53 -17.06 15.02
C LEU A 177 4.47 -17.11 13.80
N GLY A 178 5.77 -16.84 13.97
CA GLY A 178 6.73 -16.78 12.87
C GLY A 178 6.49 -15.64 11.89
N ILE A 179 5.89 -14.55 12.36
CA ILE A 179 5.68 -13.34 11.56
C ILE A 179 6.88 -12.42 11.76
N GLU A 180 7.58 -12.13 10.68
CA GLU A 180 8.71 -11.19 10.69
C GLU A 180 8.24 -9.74 10.83
N SER A 181 9.10 -8.86 11.37
CA SER A 181 8.90 -7.43 11.29
C SER A 181 8.93 -6.98 9.83
N TYR A 182 8.20 -5.90 9.53
CA TYR A 182 8.11 -5.40 8.16
C TYR A 182 8.07 -3.88 8.14
N ASN A 183 8.85 -3.26 7.25
CA ASN A 183 8.79 -1.83 7.03
C ASN A 183 8.07 -1.53 5.72
N TRP A 184 6.84 -1.03 5.82
CA TRP A 184 6.03 -0.66 4.66
C TRP A 184 6.62 0.49 3.83
N TRP A 185 7.50 1.29 4.46
CA TRP A 185 8.08 2.45 3.79
C TRP A 185 9.26 2.08 2.91
N SER A 186 9.09 2.19 1.63
CA SER A 186 10.16 2.25 0.63
C SER A 186 9.78 3.24 -0.45
N GLU A 187 10.78 3.77 -1.17
CA GLU A 187 10.57 4.75 -2.23
C GLU A 187 11.22 4.30 -3.54
N ALA A 188 10.50 4.49 -4.64
CA ALA A 188 10.97 4.21 -5.98
C ALA A 188 10.40 5.22 -6.98
N CYS A 189 10.48 6.51 -6.68
CA CYS A 189 9.94 7.57 -7.54
C CYS A 189 10.47 7.50 -8.98
N HIS A 190 11.76 7.17 -9.14
CA HIS A 190 12.41 6.98 -10.45
C HIS A 190 13.63 6.02 -10.35
N GLY A 191 13.43 4.91 -9.70
CA GLY A 191 14.42 3.90 -9.33
C GLY A 191 14.35 3.62 -7.84
N VAL A 192 14.77 2.44 -7.41
CA VAL A 192 14.78 2.08 -5.98
C VAL A 192 15.66 3.05 -5.20
N ARG A 193 15.13 3.66 -4.13
CA ARG A 193 15.89 4.61 -3.28
C ARG A 193 16.91 3.88 -2.42
N GLN A 194 17.98 3.42 -3.06
CA GLN A 194 19.08 2.68 -2.44
C GLN A 194 20.39 3.00 -3.18
N SER A 195 21.54 2.72 -2.55
CA SER A 195 22.86 2.81 -3.23
C SER A 195 23.07 1.63 -4.18
N ASP A 196 23.72 1.92 -5.30
CA ASP A 196 24.09 0.96 -6.33
C ASP A 196 22.92 0.35 -7.13
N TYR A 197 21.79 1.09 -7.21
CA TYR A 197 20.64 0.74 -8.03
C TYR A 197 20.53 1.64 -9.26
N THR A 198 19.75 1.24 -10.24
CA THR A 198 19.51 2.04 -11.45
C THR A 198 18.71 3.29 -11.11
N VAL A 199 19.12 4.45 -11.62
CA VAL A 199 18.42 5.72 -11.50
C VAL A 199 17.98 6.18 -12.87
N TYR A 200 16.68 6.44 -13.01
CA TYR A 200 16.02 6.91 -14.23
C TYR A 200 15.74 8.41 -14.13
N PRO A 201 15.36 9.08 -15.23
CA PRO A 201 14.86 10.45 -15.16
C PRO A 201 13.66 10.55 -14.20
N GLN A 202 13.52 11.71 -13.55
CA GLN A 202 12.36 11.95 -12.69
C GLN A 202 11.05 11.87 -13.48
N PRO A 203 9.89 11.57 -12.84
CA PRO A 203 8.61 11.39 -13.53
C PRO A 203 8.22 12.54 -14.44
N ILE A 204 8.49 13.80 -14.07
CA ILE A 204 8.24 14.97 -14.93
C ILE A 204 9.05 14.92 -16.24
N GLY A 205 10.27 14.40 -16.20
CA GLY A 205 11.10 14.17 -17.38
C GLY A 205 10.57 13.02 -18.23
N MET A 206 10.24 11.89 -17.61
CA MET A 206 9.64 10.75 -18.31
C MET A 206 8.30 11.14 -18.96
N ALA A 207 7.52 12.00 -18.33
CA ALA A 207 6.26 12.50 -18.92
C ALA A 207 6.47 13.30 -20.20
N ALA A 208 7.60 14.03 -20.33
CA ALA A 208 7.92 14.78 -21.54
C ALA A 208 8.16 13.89 -22.78
N ALA A 209 8.43 12.59 -22.58
CA ALA A 209 8.55 11.61 -23.66
C ALA A 209 7.20 11.23 -24.29
N PHE A 210 6.07 11.40 -23.57
CA PHE A 210 4.74 10.92 -23.99
C PHE A 210 4.71 9.43 -24.34
N ASN A 211 5.60 8.64 -23.73
CA ASN A 211 5.78 7.21 -24.00
C ASN A 211 5.36 6.38 -22.79
N SER A 212 4.15 5.84 -22.86
CA SER A 212 3.59 5.05 -21.74
C SER A 212 4.21 3.66 -21.62
N GLU A 213 4.69 3.07 -22.74
CA GLU A 213 5.39 1.77 -22.72
C GLU A 213 6.73 1.91 -21.99
N LEU A 214 7.48 2.98 -22.27
CA LEU A 214 8.73 3.26 -21.57
C LEU A 214 8.55 3.38 -20.05
N VAL A 215 7.45 4.02 -19.60
CA VAL A 215 7.14 4.11 -18.16
C VAL A 215 6.87 2.72 -17.57
N TYR A 216 6.13 1.87 -18.27
CA TYR A 216 5.92 0.48 -17.85
C TYR A 216 7.23 -0.29 -17.74
N ASP A 217 8.10 -0.20 -18.75
CA ASP A 217 9.39 -0.89 -18.79
C ASP A 217 10.29 -0.45 -17.63
N VAL A 218 10.41 0.86 -17.41
CA VAL A 218 11.17 1.44 -16.28
C VAL A 218 10.70 0.86 -14.95
N PHE A 219 9.38 0.88 -14.68
CA PHE A 219 8.89 0.41 -13.39
C PHE A 219 8.81 -1.12 -13.27
N SER A 220 8.82 -1.84 -14.39
CA SER A 220 9.03 -3.29 -14.41
C SER A 220 10.46 -3.65 -13.99
N GLU A 221 11.47 -2.94 -14.52
CA GLU A 221 12.88 -3.10 -14.11
C GLU A 221 13.10 -2.70 -12.64
N VAL A 222 12.49 -1.59 -12.20
CA VAL A 222 12.55 -1.14 -10.79
C VAL A 222 12.00 -2.23 -9.84
N SER A 223 10.88 -2.85 -10.19
CA SER A 223 10.30 -3.92 -9.37
C SER A 223 11.09 -5.23 -9.42
N ASP A 224 11.82 -5.50 -10.52
CA ASP A 224 12.76 -6.62 -10.60
C ASP A 224 13.94 -6.41 -9.65
N GLU A 225 14.53 -5.22 -9.63
CA GLU A 225 15.58 -4.85 -8.67
C GLU A 225 15.11 -4.98 -7.23
N ALA A 226 13.89 -4.52 -6.93
CA ALA A 226 13.28 -4.64 -5.61
C ALA A 226 13.10 -6.11 -5.18
N ARG A 227 12.59 -6.96 -6.06
CA ARG A 227 12.44 -8.40 -5.78
C ARG A 227 13.77 -9.11 -5.62
N ALA A 228 14.76 -8.80 -6.45
CA ALA A 228 16.11 -9.34 -6.31
C ALA A 228 16.71 -9.01 -4.93
N ASN A 229 16.46 -7.78 -4.46
CA ASN A 229 16.88 -7.37 -3.13
C ASN A 229 16.16 -8.14 -2.03
N TRP A 230 14.82 -8.27 -2.13
CA TRP A 230 14.02 -9.05 -1.20
C TRP A 230 14.46 -10.51 -1.12
N ASN A 231 14.72 -11.15 -2.25
CA ASN A 231 15.12 -12.56 -2.32
C ASN A 231 16.44 -12.87 -1.58
N ARG A 232 17.35 -11.89 -1.51
CA ARG A 232 18.65 -12.02 -0.81
C ARG A 232 18.64 -11.52 0.64
N SER A 233 17.56 -10.84 1.06
CA SER A 233 17.48 -10.21 2.39
C SER A 233 17.24 -11.24 3.49
N GLU A 234 17.88 -11.04 4.65
CA GLU A 234 17.59 -11.81 5.86
C GLU A 234 16.30 -11.31 6.52
N ARG A 235 15.53 -12.24 7.06
CA ARG A 235 14.30 -11.93 7.81
C ARG A 235 14.63 -11.45 9.20
N VAL A 236 13.82 -10.53 9.71
CA VAL A 236 14.07 -9.89 10.99
C VAL A 236 12.95 -10.19 11.98
N TYR A 237 13.35 -10.72 13.13
CA TYR A 237 12.50 -11.08 14.25
C TYR A 237 12.92 -10.31 15.51
N ASN A 238 12.16 -10.42 16.59
CA ASN A 238 12.43 -9.79 17.90
C ASN A 238 12.52 -8.25 17.84
N VAL A 239 11.70 -7.61 17.00
CA VAL A 239 11.60 -6.15 16.93
C VAL A 239 10.43 -5.69 17.79
N PRO A 240 10.68 -5.12 18.99
CA PRO A 240 9.61 -4.66 19.86
C PRO A 240 8.93 -3.40 19.31
N MET A 241 7.66 -3.20 19.73
CA MET A 241 6.86 -2.03 19.40
C MET A 241 7.58 -0.74 19.76
N GLY A 242 7.52 0.25 18.87
CA GLY A 242 8.13 1.57 19.08
C GLY A 242 9.64 1.64 18.87
N VAL A 243 10.33 0.53 18.64
CA VAL A 243 11.73 0.54 18.26
C VAL A 243 11.85 0.86 16.77
N ILE A 244 12.68 1.84 16.44
CA ILE A 244 12.99 2.17 15.05
C ILE A 244 14.02 1.14 14.56
N TYR A 245 13.54 0.12 13.89
CA TYR A 245 14.40 -0.76 13.10
C TYR A 245 14.36 -0.28 11.64
N TYR A 246 15.53 -0.02 11.09
CA TYR A 246 15.69 0.19 9.65
C TYR A 246 16.36 -1.06 9.11
N PRO A 247 15.63 -2.01 8.51
CA PRO A 247 16.29 -2.97 7.63
C PRO A 247 17.05 -2.14 6.59
N GLY A 248 18.30 -2.44 6.37
CA GLY A 248 19.14 -1.68 5.45
C GLY A 248 18.71 -1.80 3.98
N ASN A 249 17.63 -2.51 3.72
CA ASN A 249 17.15 -2.89 2.40
C ASN A 249 15.71 -2.43 2.18
N PRO A 250 15.34 -2.01 0.97
CA PRO A 250 13.95 -1.78 0.60
C PRO A 250 13.15 -3.08 0.67
N GLU A 251 11.90 -2.95 1.05
CA GLU A 251 10.95 -4.04 1.15
C GLU A 251 10.18 -4.22 -0.18
N LEU A 252 8.96 -4.74 -0.15
CA LEU A 252 8.15 -4.98 -1.35
C LEU A 252 7.02 -3.97 -1.55
N THR A 253 6.94 -2.95 -0.71
CA THR A 253 5.92 -1.90 -0.78
C THR A 253 6.60 -0.56 -1.07
N PHE A 254 6.16 0.11 -2.15
CA PHE A 254 6.80 1.33 -2.64
C PHE A 254 5.80 2.47 -2.73
N TRP A 255 6.09 3.59 -2.07
CA TRP A 255 5.17 4.72 -2.00
C TRP A 255 5.32 5.65 -3.20
N CYS A 256 5.04 5.07 -4.37
CA CYS A 256 4.93 5.70 -5.68
C CYS A 256 3.85 5.01 -6.53
N PRO A 257 3.27 5.69 -7.53
CA PRO A 257 3.57 7.01 -8.07
C PRO A 257 2.92 8.18 -7.31
N ASN A 258 3.55 9.37 -7.40
CA ASN A 258 2.90 10.64 -7.08
C ASN A 258 2.12 11.12 -8.31
N VAL A 259 0.78 11.12 -8.20
CA VAL A 259 -0.12 11.55 -9.28
C VAL A 259 -0.87 12.86 -8.96
N ASN A 260 -0.36 13.63 -8.03
CA ASN A 260 -0.88 14.97 -7.78
C ASN A 260 -0.65 15.89 -8.99
N ILE A 261 -1.58 16.81 -9.21
CA ILE A 261 -1.50 17.75 -10.32
C ILE A 261 -0.48 18.86 -10.01
N PHE A 262 0.52 19.03 -10.85
CA PHE A 262 1.53 20.08 -10.73
C PHE A 262 0.95 21.44 -11.19
N ARG A 263 0.09 22.02 -10.36
CA ARG A 263 -0.65 23.25 -10.70
C ARG A 263 0.10 24.56 -10.40
N ASP A 264 1.12 24.53 -9.54
CA ASP A 264 1.87 25.71 -9.11
C ASP A 264 3.37 25.41 -9.09
N PRO A 265 4.22 26.17 -9.83
CA PRO A 265 5.66 25.93 -9.89
C PRO A 265 6.38 26.14 -8.55
N ARG A 266 5.74 26.78 -7.56
CA ARG A 266 6.28 26.94 -6.20
C ARG A 266 6.10 25.70 -5.33
N TRP A 267 5.35 24.72 -5.80
CA TRP A 267 5.24 23.44 -5.09
C TRP A 267 6.55 22.66 -5.20
N GLY A 268 7.17 22.33 -4.05
CA GLY A 268 8.50 21.73 -3.96
C GLY A 268 8.61 20.29 -4.47
N ARG A 269 7.49 19.61 -4.81
CA ARG A 269 7.45 18.20 -5.21
C ARG A 269 6.91 17.98 -6.63
N GLY A 270 6.80 19.04 -7.43
CA GLY A 270 6.26 18.94 -8.79
C GLY A 270 7.02 17.97 -9.70
N GLN A 271 8.33 17.84 -9.53
CA GLN A 271 9.19 16.94 -10.30
C GLN A 271 8.89 15.44 -10.06
N GLU A 272 8.24 15.09 -8.95
CA GLU A 272 7.83 13.72 -8.65
C GLU A 272 6.61 13.26 -9.47
N THR A 273 5.95 14.16 -10.18
CA THR A 273 4.67 13.92 -10.88
C THR A 273 4.85 13.88 -12.39
N TYR A 274 3.80 13.42 -13.08
CA TYR A 274 3.74 13.42 -14.53
C TYR A 274 3.21 14.76 -15.12
N GLY A 275 3.14 15.82 -14.31
CA GLY A 275 2.81 17.18 -14.77
C GLY A 275 1.44 17.67 -14.34
N GLU A 276 0.91 18.63 -15.11
CA GLU A 276 -0.32 19.37 -14.78
C GLU A 276 -1.60 18.77 -15.40
N ASP A 277 -1.47 17.87 -16.35
CA ASP A 277 -2.61 17.27 -17.05
C ASP A 277 -3.15 16.04 -16.34
N PRO A 278 -4.46 16.00 -15.97
CA PRO A 278 -5.04 14.89 -15.25
C PRO A 278 -5.05 13.57 -16.03
N TYR A 279 -5.22 13.65 -17.36
CA TYR A 279 -5.25 12.47 -18.21
C TYR A 279 -3.85 11.87 -18.36
N MET A 280 -2.82 12.70 -18.54
CA MET A 280 -1.43 12.22 -18.61
C MET A 280 -1.00 11.58 -17.30
N ASN A 281 -1.30 12.21 -16.14
CA ASN A 281 -1.05 11.60 -14.83
C ASN A 281 -1.78 10.26 -14.67
N ALA A 282 -3.00 10.14 -15.19
CA ALA A 282 -3.75 8.88 -15.16
C ALA A 282 -3.11 7.80 -16.01
N VAL A 283 -2.76 8.11 -17.28
CA VAL A 283 -2.21 7.12 -18.22
C VAL A 283 -0.83 6.64 -17.76
N LEU A 284 0.09 7.56 -17.46
CA LEU A 284 1.45 7.20 -17.05
C LEU A 284 1.49 6.60 -15.65
N GLY A 285 0.64 7.10 -14.73
CA GLY A 285 0.50 6.53 -13.39
C GLY A 285 0.00 5.09 -13.41
N VAL A 286 -0.95 4.73 -14.30
CA VAL A 286 -1.40 3.34 -14.48
C VAL A 286 -0.25 2.45 -14.95
N GLN A 287 0.58 2.90 -15.89
CA GLN A 287 1.73 2.12 -16.36
C GLN A 287 2.79 1.91 -15.28
N ASN A 288 3.02 2.95 -14.46
CA ASN A 288 3.88 2.82 -13.27
C ASN A 288 3.35 1.70 -12.34
N VAL A 289 2.06 1.76 -11.98
CA VAL A 289 1.44 0.75 -11.10
C VAL A 289 1.56 -0.65 -11.67
N LEU A 290 1.23 -0.82 -12.96
CA LEU A 290 1.31 -2.14 -13.63
C LEU A 290 2.74 -2.68 -13.69
N GLY A 291 3.73 -1.83 -13.99
CA GLY A 291 5.15 -2.23 -13.98
C GLY A 291 5.62 -2.62 -12.58
N MET A 292 5.24 -1.84 -11.56
CA MET A 292 5.58 -2.15 -10.17
C MET A 292 4.93 -3.45 -9.69
N GLN A 293 3.66 -3.65 -9.95
CA GLN A 293 2.88 -4.75 -9.35
C GLN A 293 3.03 -6.08 -10.11
N GLY A 294 3.53 -6.05 -11.36
CA GLY A 294 3.67 -7.25 -12.18
C GLY A 294 2.34 -7.76 -12.74
N ASN A 295 2.34 -8.96 -13.31
CA ASN A 295 1.22 -9.51 -14.07
C ASN A 295 0.88 -10.98 -13.72
N ASP A 296 1.21 -11.43 -12.52
CA ASP A 296 0.80 -12.75 -12.04
C ASP A 296 -0.61 -12.70 -11.47
N ASP A 297 -1.39 -13.78 -11.68
CA ASP A 297 -2.80 -13.82 -11.26
C ASP A 297 -2.98 -13.99 -9.75
N LYS A 298 -1.96 -14.47 -9.03
CA LYS A 298 -2.01 -14.77 -7.59
C LYS A 298 -1.18 -13.80 -6.76
N TYR A 299 0.01 -13.45 -7.22
CA TYR A 299 0.97 -12.67 -6.46
C TYR A 299 1.26 -11.33 -7.10
N PHE A 300 1.42 -10.31 -6.27
CA PHE A 300 1.99 -9.03 -6.69
C PHE A 300 3.52 -9.06 -6.57
N LYS A 301 4.21 -8.51 -7.58
CA LYS A 301 5.67 -8.41 -7.58
C LYS A 301 6.15 -7.45 -6.50
N THR A 302 5.54 -6.27 -6.43
CA THR A 302 5.61 -5.29 -5.35
C THR A 302 4.25 -4.61 -5.24
N HIS A 303 3.98 -3.88 -4.15
CA HIS A 303 2.87 -2.94 -4.12
C HIS A 303 3.32 -1.56 -4.58
N ALA A 304 2.47 -0.90 -5.36
CA ALA A 304 2.53 0.52 -5.66
C ALA A 304 1.54 1.29 -4.78
N CYS A 305 1.81 2.59 -4.56
CA CYS A 305 1.00 3.46 -3.73
C CYS A 305 0.64 4.75 -4.46
N ALA A 306 -0.65 4.97 -4.71
CA ALA A 306 -1.14 6.22 -5.28
C ALA A 306 -1.09 7.34 -4.23
N LYS A 307 -0.32 8.40 -4.49
CA LYS A 307 -0.15 9.49 -3.51
C LYS A 307 -0.20 10.87 -4.16
N HIS A 308 -0.59 11.86 -3.40
CA HIS A 308 -1.17 11.93 -2.05
C HIS A 308 -2.64 12.27 -2.18
N TYR A 309 -3.51 11.47 -1.62
CA TYR A 309 -4.96 11.55 -1.80
C TYR A 309 -5.58 12.44 -0.70
N ALA A 310 -6.14 13.66 -1.00
CA ALA A 310 -6.25 14.27 -2.31
C ALA A 310 -5.99 15.79 -2.23
N VAL A 311 -5.92 16.42 -3.42
CA VAL A 311 -5.75 17.88 -3.58
C VAL A 311 -4.47 18.40 -2.90
N HIS A 312 -3.42 17.59 -2.87
CA HIS A 312 -2.12 17.89 -2.27
C HIS A 312 -1.18 18.52 -3.30
N SER A 313 -1.11 19.77 -3.45
CA SER A 313 -0.14 20.53 -4.26
C SER A 313 -0.24 22.03 -3.92
N GLY A 314 -0.37 22.30 -2.64
CA GLY A 314 -0.32 23.66 -2.08
C GLY A 314 1.10 24.21 -2.05
N PRO A 315 1.25 25.50 -1.68
CA PRO A 315 2.58 26.09 -1.47
C PRO A 315 3.37 25.29 -0.45
N GLU A 316 4.64 25.00 -0.75
CA GLU A 316 5.49 24.14 0.07
C GLU A 316 5.57 24.55 1.55
N PRO A 317 5.69 25.84 1.92
CA PRO A 317 5.69 26.26 3.32
C PRO A 317 4.40 25.92 4.09
N LEU A 318 3.31 25.63 3.39
CA LEU A 318 2.00 25.31 3.98
C LEU A 318 1.69 23.80 3.95
N ARG A 319 2.65 22.94 3.64
CA ARG A 319 2.45 21.49 3.50
C ARG A 319 1.62 20.89 4.63
N HIS A 320 1.90 21.30 5.87
CA HIS A 320 1.29 20.76 7.10
C HIS A 320 0.13 21.61 7.65
N THR A 321 -0.25 22.68 6.98
CA THR A 321 -1.29 23.59 7.45
C THR A 321 -2.36 23.88 6.41
N TYR A 322 -2.07 23.54 5.15
CA TYR A 322 -2.93 23.88 4.01
C TYR A 322 -4.32 23.24 4.14
N ASP A 323 -5.34 24.05 3.89
CA ASP A 323 -6.72 23.60 3.76
C ASP A 323 -7.15 23.83 2.32
N ALA A 324 -7.27 22.72 1.57
CA ALA A 324 -7.62 22.77 0.17
C ALA A 324 -9.13 23.03 0.02
N SER A 325 -9.49 24.07 -0.72
CA SER A 325 -10.86 24.34 -1.10
C SER A 325 -10.93 24.45 -2.62
N VAL A 326 -11.66 23.55 -3.24
CA VAL A 326 -11.86 23.51 -4.70
C VAL A 326 -13.32 23.23 -5.01
N SER A 327 -13.78 23.68 -6.19
CA SER A 327 -15.14 23.37 -6.61
C SER A 327 -15.32 21.85 -6.79
N MET A 328 -16.54 21.35 -6.64
CA MET A 328 -16.86 19.93 -6.93
C MET A 328 -16.48 19.56 -8.36
N ARG A 329 -16.59 20.50 -9.29
CA ARG A 329 -16.17 20.29 -10.67
C ARG A 329 -14.66 20.06 -10.76
N ASP A 330 -13.86 20.93 -10.15
CA ASP A 330 -12.40 20.79 -10.16
C ASP A 330 -11.94 19.53 -9.45
N LEU A 331 -12.59 19.17 -8.33
CA LEU A 331 -12.32 17.93 -7.64
C LEU A 331 -12.46 16.73 -8.59
N TRP A 332 -13.61 16.63 -9.29
CA TRP A 332 -13.92 15.47 -10.14
C TRP A 332 -13.25 15.49 -11.52
N GLU A 333 -12.96 16.66 -12.08
CA GLU A 333 -12.39 16.79 -13.43
C GLU A 333 -10.85 16.95 -13.41
N THR A 334 -10.26 17.39 -12.27
CA THR A 334 -8.83 17.67 -12.18
C THR A 334 -8.11 16.80 -11.16
N TYR A 335 -8.58 16.75 -9.90
CA TYR A 335 -7.79 16.15 -8.81
C TYR A 335 -8.01 14.66 -8.61
N LEU A 336 -9.19 14.15 -8.90
CA LEU A 336 -9.53 12.73 -8.68
C LEU A 336 -9.31 11.80 -9.89
N PRO A 337 -9.26 12.25 -11.16
CA PRO A 337 -9.21 11.33 -12.31
C PRO A 337 -8.01 10.39 -12.31
N ALA A 338 -6.82 10.87 -11.92
CA ALA A 338 -5.63 10.03 -11.86
C ALA A 338 -5.79 8.92 -10.79
N PHE A 339 -6.18 9.27 -9.57
CA PHE A 339 -6.43 8.29 -8.51
C PHE A 339 -7.47 7.25 -8.91
N LYS A 340 -8.59 7.70 -9.49
CA LYS A 340 -9.62 6.78 -10.00
C LYS A 340 -9.07 5.80 -11.04
N ALA A 341 -8.22 6.29 -11.95
CA ALA A 341 -7.61 5.43 -12.97
C ALA A 341 -6.66 4.41 -12.34
N LEU A 342 -5.83 4.81 -11.36
CA LEU A 342 -4.93 3.91 -10.67
C LEU A 342 -5.69 2.82 -9.90
N VAL A 343 -6.79 3.18 -9.24
CA VAL A 343 -7.67 2.23 -8.55
C VAL A 343 -8.33 1.26 -9.55
N GLN A 344 -9.04 1.79 -10.57
CA GLN A 344 -9.93 0.98 -11.41
C GLN A 344 -9.25 0.31 -12.60
N LYS A 345 -8.10 0.82 -13.06
CA LYS A 345 -7.35 0.29 -14.22
C LYS A 345 -5.99 -0.27 -13.83
N GLY A 346 -5.34 0.34 -12.84
CA GLY A 346 -4.04 -0.11 -12.32
C GLY A 346 -4.16 -1.16 -11.22
N ASN A 347 -5.33 -1.30 -10.60
CA ASN A 347 -5.52 -2.13 -9.40
C ASN A 347 -4.46 -1.83 -8.34
N VAL A 348 -4.20 -0.53 -8.08
CA VAL A 348 -3.19 -0.10 -7.12
C VAL A 348 -3.52 -0.62 -5.72
N ARG A 349 -2.54 -1.23 -5.05
CA ARG A 349 -2.79 -1.89 -3.76
C ARG A 349 -2.69 -0.97 -2.55
N GLU A 350 -2.07 0.21 -2.70
CA GLU A 350 -1.97 1.18 -1.62
C GLU A 350 -2.39 2.58 -2.10
N VAL A 351 -3.03 3.33 -1.20
CA VAL A 351 -3.39 4.75 -1.39
C VAL A 351 -2.95 5.51 -0.15
N MET A 352 -2.13 6.53 -0.34
CA MET A 352 -1.65 7.38 0.75
C MET A 352 -2.50 8.64 0.88
N CYS A 353 -3.13 8.85 2.03
CA CYS A 353 -3.83 10.09 2.33
C CYS A 353 -2.85 11.24 2.58
N ALA A 354 -3.23 12.44 2.15
CA ALA A 354 -2.36 13.61 2.11
C ALA A 354 -2.24 14.32 3.47
N TYR A 355 -1.15 15.11 3.64
CA TYR A 355 -0.96 15.97 4.82
C TYR A 355 -2.03 17.03 5.02
N ASN A 356 -2.57 17.57 3.93
CA ASN A 356 -3.47 18.72 3.98
C ASN A 356 -4.87 18.35 4.47
N ARG A 357 -5.63 19.38 4.81
CA ARG A 357 -7.09 19.30 4.93
C ARG A 357 -7.73 19.50 3.56
N TYR A 358 -8.93 18.96 3.42
CA TYR A 358 -9.85 19.24 2.33
C TYR A 358 -11.18 19.72 2.91
N GLU A 359 -11.54 20.99 2.63
CA GLU A 359 -12.73 21.65 3.17
C GLU A 359 -12.86 21.54 4.70
N GLY A 360 -11.75 21.75 5.42
CA GLY A 360 -11.66 21.73 6.88
C GLY A 360 -11.33 20.38 7.48
N GLU A 361 -11.53 19.27 6.78
CA GLU A 361 -11.27 17.91 7.27
C GLU A 361 -9.86 17.44 6.87
N PRO A 362 -9.07 16.86 7.79
CA PRO A 362 -7.82 16.19 7.43
C PRO A 362 -8.08 15.07 6.42
N CYS A 363 -7.29 14.96 5.36
CA CYS A 363 -7.51 13.94 4.34
C CYS A 363 -7.51 12.50 4.88
N CYS A 364 -6.75 12.23 5.96
CA CYS A 364 -6.67 10.90 6.56
C CYS A 364 -7.82 10.56 7.52
N THR A 365 -8.78 11.48 7.72
CA THR A 365 -10.01 11.24 8.50
C THR A 365 -11.27 11.57 7.69
N SER A 366 -11.12 11.91 6.42
CA SER A 366 -12.25 12.33 5.61
C SER A 366 -13.10 11.15 5.16
N ASP A 367 -14.26 10.95 5.80
CA ASP A 367 -15.26 9.97 5.39
C ASP A 367 -15.65 10.15 3.90
N ARG A 368 -15.80 11.39 3.47
CA ARG A 368 -16.09 11.73 2.07
C ARG A 368 -15.05 11.22 1.09
N LEU A 369 -13.75 11.39 1.39
CA LEU A 369 -12.67 10.97 0.49
C LEU A 369 -12.43 9.46 0.60
N LEU A 370 -12.24 8.95 1.81
CA LEU A 370 -11.78 7.59 2.04
C LEU A 370 -12.93 6.57 1.94
N VAL A 371 -14.10 6.87 2.53
CA VAL A 371 -15.21 5.92 2.56
C VAL A 371 -16.11 6.10 1.35
N ASP A 372 -16.68 7.30 1.14
CA ASP A 372 -17.70 7.49 0.10
C ASP A 372 -17.14 7.43 -1.32
N ILE A 373 -15.98 8.10 -1.57
CA ILE A 373 -15.41 8.15 -2.92
C ILE A 373 -14.53 6.93 -3.17
N LEU A 374 -13.52 6.71 -2.33
CA LEU A 374 -12.51 5.68 -2.56
C LEU A 374 -13.12 4.28 -2.40
N ARG A 375 -13.68 3.95 -1.22
CA ARG A 375 -14.22 2.61 -0.94
C ARG A 375 -15.52 2.35 -1.70
N ARG A 376 -16.58 3.13 -1.43
CA ARG A 376 -17.92 2.84 -1.93
C ARG A 376 -18.08 3.11 -3.43
N LYS A 377 -17.61 4.28 -3.91
CA LYS A 377 -17.87 4.67 -5.30
C LYS A 377 -16.90 4.06 -6.31
N TRP A 378 -15.64 3.85 -5.93
CA TRP A 378 -14.64 3.26 -6.81
C TRP A 378 -14.39 1.78 -6.56
N GLY A 379 -14.90 1.22 -5.46
CA GLY A 379 -14.76 -0.19 -5.10
C GLY A 379 -13.35 -0.55 -4.64
N TYR A 380 -12.64 0.38 -4.01
CA TYR A 380 -11.27 0.15 -3.57
C TYR A 380 -11.23 -0.77 -2.34
N ASP A 381 -10.54 -1.89 -2.45
CA ASP A 381 -10.35 -2.90 -1.40
C ASP A 381 -8.92 -2.94 -0.81
N GLY A 382 -7.97 -2.20 -1.40
CA GLY A 382 -6.58 -2.14 -0.96
C GLY A 382 -6.37 -1.33 0.33
N ILE A 383 -5.12 -1.06 0.66
CA ILE A 383 -4.67 -0.43 1.90
C ILE A 383 -4.71 1.09 1.79
N VAL A 384 -5.28 1.77 2.78
CA VAL A 384 -5.14 3.22 2.98
C VAL A 384 -4.12 3.49 4.06
N LEU A 385 -3.09 4.25 3.73
CA LEU A 385 -2.03 4.61 4.66
C LEU A 385 -1.85 6.12 4.76
N THR A 386 -1.24 6.58 5.86
CA THR A 386 -0.95 8.00 6.05
C THR A 386 0.37 8.39 5.39
N ASP A 387 0.48 9.65 4.94
CA ASP A 387 1.81 10.25 4.80
C ASP A 387 2.51 10.30 6.17
N CYS A 388 3.84 10.35 6.17
CA CYS A 388 4.61 10.18 7.41
C CYS A 388 4.33 11.31 8.40
N ASP A 389 3.97 10.93 9.63
CA ASP A 389 3.60 11.80 10.73
C ASP A 389 2.37 12.70 10.42
N ALA A 390 1.54 12.36 9.44
CA ALA A 390 0.38 13.17 9.05
C ALA A 390 -0.66 13.29 10.18
N ILE A 391 -0.84 12.26 10.99
CA ILE A 391 -1.76 12.30 12.15
C ILE A 391 -1.34 13.37 13.17
N ASN A 392 -0.03 13.61 13.31
CA ASN A 392 0.47 14.67 14.20
C ASN A 392 -0.06 16.06 13.82
N ASN A 393 -0.31 16.29 12.54
CA ASN A 393 -0.83 17.59 12.07
C ASN A 393 -2.20 17.91 12.65
N PHE A 394 -3.01 16.91 13.02
CA PHE A 394 -4.38 17.11 13.46
C PHE A 394 -4.47 17.85 14.79
N TYR A 395 -3.49 17.65 15.68
CA TYR A 395 -3.49 18.20 17.04
C TYR A 395 -2.29 19.12 17.36
N ASN A 396 -1.24 19.10 16.54
CA ASN A 396 -0.09 19.97 16.77
C ASN A 396 -0.45 21.43 16.64
N LYS A 397 0.05 22.25 17.58
CA LYS A 397 -0.15 23.70 17.56
C LYS A 397 0.44 24.34 16.31
N GLY A 398 -0.35 25.19 15.67
CA GLY A 398 0.04 25.88 14.45
C GLY A 398 -0.10 25.02 13.18
N GLN A 399 -0.66 23.82 13.29
CA GLN A 399 -0.99 22.96 12.16
C GLN A 399 -2.52 22.90 11.96
N HIS A 400 -3.17 21.72 11.97
CA HIS A 400 -4.62 21.66 11.72
C HIS A 400 -5.46 22.10 12.92
N GLU A 401 -5.04 21.72 14.13
CA GLU A 401 -5.75 22.02 15.39
C GLU A 401 -7.23 21.58 15.37
N THR A 402 -7.52 20.44 14.69
CA THR A 402 -8.86 19.87 14.55
C THR A 402 -9.20 18.88 15.66
N HIS A 403 -8.20 18.32 16.34
CA HIS A 403 -8.32 17.32 17.40
C HIS A 403 -7.62 17.76 18.67
N ALA A 404 -8.11 17.30 19.83
CA ALA A 404 -7.55 17.67 21.14
C ALA A 404 -6.18 17.01 21.41
N GLY A 405 -5.91 15.86 20.79
CA GLY A 405 -4.67 15.12 21.01
C GLY A 405 -4.55 13.84 20.20
N PRO A 406 -3.49 13.08 20.42
CA PRO A 406 -3.17 11.88 19.63
C PRO A 406 -4.25 10.79 19.72
N LEU A 407 -4.88 10.61 20.88
CA LEU A 407 -5.89 9.58 21.09
C LEU A 407 -7.13 9.83 20.20
N GLU A 408 -7.67 11.04 20.28
CA GLU A 408 -8.83 11.44 19.48
C GLU A 408 -8.51 11.39 17.97
N ALA A 409 -7.34 11.89 17.56
CA ALA A 409 -6.86 11.86 16.18
C ALA A 409 -6.72 10.43 15.62
N SER A 410 -6.17 9.50 16.41
CA SER A 410 -6.02 8.09 15.99
C SER A 410 -7.37 7.37 15.88
N VAL A 411 -8.27 7.60 16.85
CA VAL A 411 -9.62 7.02 16.82
C VAL A 411 -10.38 7.50 15.60
N ASP A 412 -10.34 8.80 15.30
CA ASP A 412 -11.01 9.37 14.14
C ASP A 412 -10.43 8.81 12.83
N ALA A 413 -9.11 8.67 12.73
CA ALA A 413 -8.44 8.12 11.55
C ALA A 413 -8.87 6.66 11.27
N VAL A 414 -8.88 5.79 12.29
CA VAL A 414 -9.27 4.39 12.08
C VAL A 414 -10.78 4.26 11.83
N LEU A 415 -11.64 5.04 12.47
CA LEU A 415 -13.07 5.00 12.23
C LEU A 415 -13.45 5.48 10.80
N ASN A 416 -12.62 6.32 10.19
CA ASN A 416 -12.83 6.86 8.84
C ASN A 416 -11.94 6.19 7.77
N GLY A 417 -11.36 5.02 8.04
CA GLY A 417 -10.83 4.12 7.03
C GLY A 417 -9.33 4.18 6.75
N THR A 418 -8.53 4.80 7.62
CA THR A 418 -7.07 4.73 7.57
C THR A 418 -6.58 3.42 8.18
N ASP A 419 -5.90 2.58 7.39
CA ASP A 419 -5.48 1.22 7.77
C ASP A 419 -4.11 1.16 8.42
N LEU A 420 -3.18 2.00 7.97
CA LEU A 420 -1.77 1.96 8.35
C LEU A 420 -1.24 3.37 8.60
N GLU A 421 -0.50 3.54 9.67
CA GLU A 421 0.15 4.82 9.97
C GLU A 421 1.64 4.80 9.66
N CYS A 422 2.12 5.79 8.90
CA CYS A 422 3.54 6.13 8.88
C CYS A 422 3.87 7.04 10.05
N GLY A 423 4.20 6.45 11.19
CA GLY A 423 4.46 7.19 12.43
C GLY A 423 4.42 6.30 13.66
N LYS A 424 4.04 6.90 14.78
CA LYS A 424 3.93 6.22 16.09
C LYS A 424 2.62 6.53 16.82
N VAL A 425 1.76 7.34 16.21
CA VAL A 425 0.58 7.85 16.93
C VAL A 425 -0.44 6.74 17.16
N PHE A 426 -0.55 5.76 16.24
CA PHE A 426 -1.45 4.61 16.42
C PHE A 426 -1.10 3.71 17.62
N MET A 427 0.07 3.87 18.24
CA MET A 427 0.36 3.19 19.52
C MET A 427 -0.67 3.51 20.62
N VAL A 428 -1.33 4.67 20.56
CA VAL A 428 -2.39 5.03 21.52
C VAL A 428 -3.71 4.28 21.31
N LEU A 429 -3.84 3.49 20.25
CA LEU A 429 -5.04 2.67 20.00
C LEU A 429 -5.23 1.57 21.06
N GLU A 430 -4.17 1.14 21.76
CA GLU A 430 -4.31 0.28 22.95
C GLU A 430 -5.13 0.99 24.04
N GLU A 431 -4.83 2.26 24.32
CA GLU A 431 -5.58 3.08 25.27
C GLU A 431 -7.03 3.32 24.78
N ALA A 432 -7.23 3.45 23.45
CA ALA A 432 -8.57 3.60 22.88
C ALA A 432 -9.43 2.34 23.10
N LEU A 433 -8.86 1.14 22.96
CA LEU A 433 -9.51 -0.13 23.28
C LEU A 433 -9.86 -0.22 24.78
N GLU A 434 -8.90 0.07 25.66
CA GLU A 434 -9.11 0.03 27.11
C GLU A 434 -10.22 0.99 27.57
N LYS A 435 -10.35 2.14 26.93
CA LYS A 435 -11.40 3.14 27.19
C LYS A 435 -12.72 2.84 26.50
N GLY A 436 -12.80 1.82 25.67
CA GLY A 436 -13.99 1.47 24.88
C GLY A 436 -14.38 2.53 23.84
N MET A 437 -13.42 3.29 23.33
CA MET A 437 -13.62 4.24 22.24
C MET A 437 -13.72 3.55 20.87
N ILE A 438 -13.04 2.41 20.74
CA ILE A 438 -13.14 1.46 19.64
C ILE A 438 -13.18 0.05 20.21
N ASP A 439 -13.65 -0.92 19.44
CA ASP A 439 -13.54 -2.34 19.76
C ASP A 439 -12.51 -3.04 18.86
N GLU A 440 -12.15 -4.27 19.19
CA GLU A 440 -11.16 -5.04 18.41
C GLU A 440 -11.57 -5.25 16.95
N GLU A 441 -12.87 -5.30 16.64
CA GLU A 441 -13.38 -5.49 15.28
C GLU A 441 -12.96 -4.35 14.35
N VAL A 442 -12.80 -3.12 14.89
CA VAL A 442 -12.27 -1.99 14.13
C VAL A 442 -10.85 -2.29 13.68
N LEU A 443 -9.98 -2.76 14.59
CA LEU A 443 -8.60 -3.14 14.26
C LEU A 443 -8.57 -4.31 13.27
N ASP A 444 -9.42 -5.32 13.50
CA ASP A 444 -9.52 -6.49 12.62
C ASP A 444 -9.88 -6.09 11.19
N GLY A 445 -10.79 -5.12 11.02
CA GLY A 445 -11.15 -4.56 9.73
C GLY A 445 -9.98 -3.95 8.96
N HIS A 446 -9.05 -3.29 9.64
CA HIS A 446 -7.83 -2.73 9.04
C HIS A 446 -6.78 -3.80 8.75
N LEU A 447 -6.61 -4.73 9.69
CA LEU A 447 -5.67 -5.84 9.54
C LEU A 447 -6.07 -6.80 8.42
N ARG A 448 -7.37 -6.97 8.13
CA ARG A 448 -7.81 -7.73 6.96
C ARG A 448 -7.14 -7.24 5.69
N ARG A 449 -7.07 -5.93 5.47
CA ARG A 449 -6.44 -5.34 4.29
C ARG A 449 -4.92 -5.41 4.32
N THR A 450 -4.31 -5.06 5.44
CA THR A 450 -2.83 -5.04 5.53
C THR A 450 -2.22 -6.44 5.52
N LEU A 451 -2.80 -7.41 6.23
CA LEU A 451 -2.33 -8.79 6.21
C LEU A 451 -2.64 -9.48 4.89
N TYR A 452 -3.82 -9.23 4.30
CA TYR A 452 -4.15 -9.72 2.96
C TYR A 452 -3.10 -9.26 1.94
N GLY A 453 -2.68 -7.99 1.98
CA GLY A 453 -1.61 -7.47 1.14
C GLY A 453 -0.27 -8.19 1.35
N ARG A 454 0.06 -8.60 2.57
CA ARG A 454 1.25 -9.41 2.83
C ARG A 454 1.14 -10.83 2.24
N PHE A 455 -0.06 -11.43 2.21
CA PHE A 455 -0.30 -12.69 1.50
C PHE A 455 -0.16 -12.51 -0.01
N GLU A 456 -0.70 -11.46 -0.59
CA GLU A 456 -0.55 -11.14 -2.02
C GLU A 456 0.92 -10.93 -2.43
N LEU A 457 1.75 -10.41 -1.54
CA LEU A 457 3.20 -10.28 -1.77
C LEU A 457 3.95 -11.62 -1.63
N GLY A 458 3.27 -12.70 -1.21
CA GLY A 458 3.83 -14.03 -1.03
C GLY A 458 4.70 -14.18 0.23
N MET A 459 4.53 -13.31 1.22
CA MET A 459 5.40 -13.28 2.42
C MET A 459 5.19 -14.48 3.34
N PHE A 460 4.05 -15.18 3.24
CA PHE A 460 3.70 -16.33 4.06
C PHE A 460 3.70 -17.66 3.28
N ASP A 461 4.09 -17.62 2.01
CA ASP A 461 4.13 -18.79 1.15
C ASP A 461 5.57 -19.29 0.92
N PRO A 462 5.77 -20.58 0.62
CA PRO A 462 7.07 -21.10 0.24
C PRO A 462 7.67 -20.34 -0.95
N ALA A 463 8.96 -20.04 -0.89
CA ALA A 463 9.65 -19.25 -1.92
C ALA A 463 9.53 -19.84 -3.34
N ASP A 464 9.44 -21.18 -3.46
CA ASP A 464 9.28 -21.88 -4.74
C ASP A 464 7.92 -21.66 -5.41
N MET A 465 6.94 -21.14 -4.69
CA MET A 465 5.64 -20.73 -5.24
C MET A 465 5.66 -19.31 -5.83
N ILE A 466 6.67 -18.51 -5.53
CA ILE A 466 6.74 -17.10 -5.93
C ILE A 466 7.34 -17.00 -7.35
N PRO A 467 6.63 -16.37 -8.32
CA PRO A 467 7.10 -16.29 -9.72
C PRO A 467 8.48 -15.65 -9.89
N TRP A 468 8.82 -14.70 -9.02
CA TRP A 468 10.07 -13.92 -9.10
C TRP A 468 11.18 -14.41 -8.17
N LYS A 469 11.09 -15.63 -7.65
CA LYS A 469 12.08 -16.23 -6.70
C LYS A 469 13.50 -16.32 -7.27
N ASP A 470 13.62 -16.41 -8.59
CA ASP A 470 14.91 -16.60 -9.27
C ASP A 470 15.59 -15.27 -9.66
N LEU A 471 14.96 -14.12 -9.39
CA LEU A 471 15.62 -12.82 -9.57
C LEU A 471 16.74 -12.68 -8.54
N GLY A 472 17.97 -12.61 -9.04
CA GLY A 472 19.19 -12.49 -8.24
C GLY A 472 19.83 -11.11 -8.34
N PRO A 473 20.97 -10.90 -7.67
CA PRO A 473 21.65 -9.60 -7.65
C PRO A 473 22.14 -9.13 -9.03
N GLU A 474 22.19 -10.00 -10.04
CA GLU A 474 22.60 -9.67 -11.41
C GLU A 474 21.64 -8.75 -12.15
N VAL A 475 20.37 -8.65 -11.69
CA VAL A 475 19.41 -7.71 -12.29
C VAL A 475 19.57 -6.30 -11.72
N ILE A 476 20.21 -6.14 -10.55
CA ILE A 476 20.40 -4.85 -9.89
C ILE A 476 21.49 -4.07 -10.64
N SER A 477 21.14 -2.86 -11.08
CA SER A 477 22.05 -1.97 -11.85
C SER A 477 22.64 -2.66 -13.09
N SER A 478 21.82 -3.49 -13.76
CA SER A 478 22.25 -4.22 -14.96
C SER A 478 22.50 -3.28 -16.15
N GLU A 479 23.34 -3.72 -17.10
CA GLU A 479 23.56 -2.95 -18.34
C GLU A 479 22.25 -2.72 -19.11
N SER A 480 21.30 -3.67 -19.08
CA SER A 480 19.98 -3.51 -19.69
C SER A 480 19.23 -2.33 -19.10
N ASN A 481 19.16 -2.25 -17.75
CA ASN A 481 18.49 -1.17 -17.04
C ASN A 481 19.15 0.18 -17.33
N HIS A 482 20.48 0.22 -17.47
CA HIS A 482 21.18 1.43 -17.88
C HIS A 482 20.82 1.87 -19.29
N GLN A 483 20.66 0.94 -20.24
CA GLN A 483 20.25 1.30 -21.60
C GLN A 483 18.81 1.86 -21.59
N THR A 484 17.91 1.32 -20.77
CA THR A 484 16.56 1.87 -20.57
C THR A 484 16.63 3.28 -19.94
N ALA A 485 17.49 3.49 -18.95
CA ALA A 485 17.69 4.82 -18.35
C ALA A 485 18.22 5.85 -19.35
N ILE A 486 19.16 5.45 -20.21
CA ILE A 486 19.67 6.29 -21.32
C ILE A 486 18.57 6.59 -22.34
N GLN A 487 17.76 5.60 -22.69
CA GLN A 487 16.62 5.81 -23.59
C GLN A 487 15.64 6.82 -22.97
N ALA A 488 15.25 6.62 -21.72
CA ALA A 488 14.35 7.52 -21.01
C ALA A 488 14.92 8.95 -20.95
N ALA A 489 16.22 9.11 -20.69
CA ALA A 489 16.87 10.41 -20.70
C ALA A 489 16.85 11.07 -22.10
N ARG A 490 17.06 10.30 -23.17
CA ARG A 490 17.00 10.83 -24.53
C ARG A 490 15.59 11.26 -24.94
N GLU A 491 14.59 10.47 -24.60
CA GLU A 491 13.19 10.76 -24.93
C GLU A 491 12.61 11.91 -24.09
N SER A 492 13.17 12.18 -22.91
CA SER A 492 12.77 13.30 -22.06
C SER A 492 13.24 14.67 -22.56
N MET A 493 14.19 14.72 -23.53
CA MET A 493 14.73 15.97 -24.05
C MET A 493 13.78 16.60 -25.05
N VAL A 494 13.38 17.85 -24.79
CA VAL A 494 12.47 18.61 -25.66
C VAL A 494 13.24 19.73 -26.36
N LEU A 495 13.26 19.70 -27.71
CA LEU A 495 13.85 20.77 -28.53
C LEU A 495 12.83 21.91 -28.65
N LEU A 496 12.97 22.96 -27.83
CA LEU A 496 12.05 24.11 -27.82
C LEU A 496 12.28 25.05 -29.02
N GLU A 497 13.54 25.22 -29.45
CA GLU A 497 13.90 26.10 -30.56
C GLU A 497 15.21 25.65 -31.21
N ASN A 498 15.32 25.76 -32.54
CA ASN A 498 16.57 25.54 -33.29
C ASN A 498 16.70 26.55 -34.45
N LYS A 499 16.90 27.84 -34.08
CA LYS A 499 17.09 28.92 -35.05
C LYS A 499 18.33 28.68 -35.90
N GLY A 500 18.17 28.71 -37.22
CA GLY A 500 19.25 28.55 -38.16
C GLY A 500 19.84 27.14 -38.21
N GLY A 501 19.21 26.11 -37.62
CA GLY A 501 19.71 24.75 -37.59
C GLY A 501 21.04 24.59 -36.84
N LEU A 502 21.24 25.31 -35.76
CA LEU A 502 22.46 25.28 -34.94
C LEU A 502 22.70 23.92 -34.30
N LEU A 503 21.63 23.27 -33.88
CA LEU A 503 21.67 21.93 -33.26
C LEU A 503 21.40 20.83 -34.30
N PRO A 504 22.09 19.67 -34.23
CA PRO A 504 23.16 19.35 -33.29
C PRO A 504 24.44 20.15 -33.55
N LEU A 505 25.16 20.50 -32.47
CA LEU A 505 26.44 21.20 -32.58
C LEU A 505 27.45 20.36 -33.39
N ALA A 506 28.23 21.03 -34.25
CA ALA A 506 29.29 20.38 -35.00
C ALA A 506 30.38 19.84 -34.02
N LYS A 507 30.79 18.59 -34.21
CA LYS A 507 31.79 17.94 -33.36
C LYS A 507 33.22 18.48 -33.52
N ASN A 508 33.48 19.34 -34.50
CA ASN A 508 34.75 19.95 -34.80
C ASN A 508 34.88 21.40 -34.32
N LEU A 509 34.01 21.82 -33.39
CA LEU A 509 34.14 23.14 -32.77
C LEU A 509 35.48 23.26 -32.04
N LYS A 510 36.10 24.45 -32.12
CA LYS A 510 37.39 24.69 -31.42
C LYS A 510 37.18 24.89 -29.94
N LYS A 511 36.08 25.54 -29.53
CA LYS A 511 35.82 25.92 -28.15
C LYS A 511 34.33 25.78 -27.85
N ILE A 512 34.03 25.29 -26.63
CA ILE A 512 32.68 25.24 -26.05
C ILE A 512 32.74 25.79 -24.64
N ALA A 513 31.82 26.67 -24.27
CA ALA A 513 31.61 27.09 -22.89
C ALA A 513 30.38 26.39 -22.33
N VAL A 514 30.55 25.69 -21.23
CA VAL A 514 29.49 25.05 -20.43
C VAL A 514 29.33 25.90 -19.18
N VAL A 515 28.15 26.44 -18.94
CA VAL A 515 27.87 27.31 -17.82
C VAL A 515 26.60 26.89 -17.08
N GLY A 516 26.62 27.04 -15.78
CA GLY A 516 25.49 26.75 -14.91
C GLY A 516 25.82 25.75 -13.79
N PRO A 517 25.10 25.84 -12.66
CA PRO A 517 25.40 25.04 -11.47
C PRO A 517 25.15 23.52 -11.67
N ASN A 518 24.22 23.15 -12.52
CA ASN A 518 23.82 21.75 -12.76
C ASN A 518 24.75 21.02 -13.75
N ALA A 519 25.70 21.71 -14.35
CA ALA A 519 26.48 21.13 -15.44
C ALA A 519 27.54 20.10 -14.98
N ASP A 520 28.03 20.21 -13.75
CA ASP A 520 29.09 19.35 -13.21
C ASP A 520 28.85 18.98 -11.73
N ASP A 521 27.62 18.63 -11.39
CA ASP A 521 27.26 18.17 -10.06
C ASP A 521 26.54 16.80 -10.15
N ALA A 522 27.25 15.74 -9.81
CA ALA A 522 26.74 14.38 -9.87
C ALA A 522 25.61 14.11 -8.84
N ALA A 523 25.64 14.80 -7.69
CA ALA A 523 24.61 14.61 -6.66
C ALA A 523 23.23 15.11 -7.11
N LEU A 524 23.19 16.16 -7.94
CA LEU A 524 21.94 16.70 -8.49
C LEU A 524 21.25 15.75 -9.47
N LEU A 525 22.00 14.83 -10.10
CA LEU A 525 21.42 13.84 -11.01
C LEU A 525 20.53 12.83 -10.30
N ASN A 526 20.72 12.62 -8.99
CA ASN A 526 19.97 11.66 -8.21
C ASN A 526 18.53 12.11 -7.94
N GLY A 527 18.24 13.42 -8.00
CA GLY A 527 16.90 13.96 -7.81
C GLY A 527 16.33 13.71 -6.42
N ASN A 528 15.00 13.86 -6.32
CA ASN A 528 14.25 13.60 -5.10
C ASN A 528 13.74 12.15 -5.08
N TYR A 529 13.85 11.46 -3.95
CA TYR A 529 13.54 10.03 -3.80
C TYR A 529 14.25 9.11 -4.80
N GLY A 530 15.37 9.56 -5.35
CA GLY A 530 16.26 8.73 -6.17
C GLY A 530 17.20 7.87 -5.33
N GLY A 531 17.69 6.81 -5.94
CA GLY A 531 18.84 6.06 -5.46
C GLY A 531 20.14 6.80 -5.75
N THR A 532 21.24 6.15 -5.44
CA THR A 532 22.58 6.58 -5.87
C THR A 532 23.15 5.52 -6.81
N PRO A 533 23.32 5.81 -8.10
CA PRO A 533 23.84 4.83 -9.06
C PRO A 533 25.34 4.58 -8.77
N THR A 534 25.88 3.51 -9.35
CA THR A 534 27.32 3.23 -9.28
C THR A 534 28.11 4.34 -9.97
N ALA A 535 29.35 4.54 -9.54
CA ALA A 535 30.22 5.60 -10.08
C ALA A 535 30.48 5.45 -11.59
N GLU A 536 30.51 4.22 -12.10
CA GLU A 536 30.70 3.94 -13.54
C GLU A 536 29.51 4.34 -14.41
N HIS A 537 28.30 4.45 -13.80
CA HIS A 537 27.06 4.82 -14.45
C HIS A 537 26.64 6.27 -14.16
N THR A 538 27.50 7.06 -13.52
CA THR A 538 27.23 8.45 -13.19
C THR A 538 28.07 9.39 -14.04
N PHE A 539 27.44 10.13 -14.95
CA PHE A 539 28.10 11.10 -15.82
C PHE A 539 27.41 12.46 -15.74
N THR A 540 28.19 13.49 -15.41
CA THR A 540 27.69 14.87 -15.50
C THR A 540 27.59 15.33 -16.94
N LEU A 541 26.77 16.37 -17.20
CA LEU A 541 26.67 16.97 -18.52
C LEU A 541 28.04 17.44 -19.04
N LEU A 542 28.85 18.04 -18.19
CA LEU A 542 30.21 18.47 -18.54
C LEU A 542 31.11 17.30 -18.95
N GLN A 543 31.07 16.19 -18.21
CA GLN A 543 31.84 14.98 -18.55
C GLN A 543 31.38 14.38 -19.88
N GLY A 544 30.05 14.30 -20.10
CA GLY A 544 29.48 13.81 -21.36
C GLY A 544 29.89 14.66 -22.56
N ILE A 545 29.85 16.00 -22.43
CA ILE A 545 30.29 16.92 -23.49
C ILE A 545 31.79 16.72 -23.78
N LYS A 546 32.66 16.70 -22.76
CA LYS A 546 34.10 16.47 -22.94
C LYS A 546 34.39 15.15 -23.64
N ALA A 547 33.67 14.08 -23.27
CA ALA A 547 33.82 12.76 -23.91
C ALA A 547 33.38 12.77 -25.38
N ALA A 548 32.29 13.50 -25.71
CA ALA A 548 31.76 13.55 -27.08
C ALA A 548 32.64 14.37 -28.06
N VAL A 549 33.46 15.31 -27.55
CA VAL A 549 34.27 16.22 -28.37
C VAL A 549 35.71 16.32 -27.84
N PRO A 550 36.50 15.24 -27.88
CA PRO A 550 37.85 15.17 -27.25
C PRO A 550 38.86 16.16 -27.84
N GLY A 551 38.62 16.71 -29.04
CA GLY A 551 39.48 17.70 -29.70
C GLY A 551 39.10 19.15 -29.45
N THR A 552 38.06 19.40 -28.66
CA THR A 552 37.49 20.73 -28.40
C THR A 552 37.97 21.24 -27.05
N GLU A 553 38.35 22.51 -26.96
CA GLU A 553 38.61 23.17 -25.69
C GLU A 553 37.30 23.46 -24.98
N VAL A 554 37.01 22.77 -23.86
CA VAL A 554 35.76 22.90 -23.10
C VAL A 554 36.04 23.69 -21.80
N TYR A 555 35.47 24.87 -21.70
CA TYR A 555 35.46 25.71 -20.51
C TYR A 555 34.27 25.43 -19.64
N TYR A 556 34.39 25.42 -18.34
CA TYR A 556 33.30 25.32 -17.39
C TYR A 556 33.33 26.48 -16.39
N ASN A 557 32.15 27.01 -16.10
CA ASN A 557 31.96 27.94 -14.99
C ASN A 557 30.56 27.74 -14.40
N GLN A 558 30.51 27.61 -13.08
CA GLN A 558 29.23 27.44 -12.36
C GLN A 558 28.27 28.64 -12.53
N ALA A 559 28.79 29.84 -12.77
CA ALA A 559 28.09 31.11 -12.98
C ALA A 559 27.31 31.64 -11.75
N CYS A 560 26.51 30.82 -11.11
CA CYS A 560 25.74 31.19 -9.92
C CYS A 560 25.66 30.02 -8.93
N PRO A 561 25.38 30.27 -7.64
CA PRO A 561 25.09 29.20 -6.70
C PRO A 561 23.80 28.48 -7.08
N LEU A 562 23.64 27.24 -6.62
CA LEU A 562 22.45 26.45 -6.87
C LEU A 562 21.22 27.00 -6.11
N THR A 563 21.46 27.49 -4.88
CA THR A 563 20.42 28.03 -3.99
C THR A 563 20.86 29.40 -3.47
N GLU A 564 19.91 30.33 -3.40
CA GLU A 564 20.15 31.66 -2.85
C GLU A 564 20.23 31.59 -1.30
N GLY A 565 21.24 32.26 -0.72
CA GLY A 565 21.42 32.35 0.73
C GLY A 565 22.07 31.15 1.41
N TYR A 566 22.53 30.14 0.67
CA TYR A 566 23.29 29.02 1.19
C TYR A 566 24.65 28.90 0.49
N GLU A 567 25.73 28.87 1.26
CA GLU A 567 27.04 28.43 0.78
C GLU A 567 27.19 26.94 1.02
N THR A 568 27.41 26.16 -0.03
CA THR A 568 27.79 24.74 0.12
C THR A 568 29.22 24.70 0.59
N ILE A 569 29.44 24.31 1.83
CA ILE A 569 30.79 24.04 2.36
C ILE A 569 31.25 22.71 1.75
N SER A 570 31.83 22.78 0.55
CA SER A 570 32.30 21.59 -0.18
C SER A 570 33.58 21.00 0.35
N TYR A 571 34.33 21.71 1.24
CA TYR A 571 35.61 21.27 1.79
C TYR A 571 35.68 21.52 3.29
N LEU A 572 35.29 20.57 4.09
CA LEU A 572 35.50 20.57 5.54
C LEU A 572 37.01 20.73 5.92
N LYS A 573 37.90 20.30 5.02
CA LYS A 573 39.36 20.45 5.20
C LYS A 573 39.87 21.90 5.21
N ASP A 574 39.13 22.84 4.60
CA ASP A 574 39.45 24.25 4.54
C ASP A 574 38.80 25.06 5.66
N PHE A 575 37.95 24.42 6.45
CA PHE A 575 37.30 25.02 7.59
C PHE A 575 38.25 25.12 8.79
N ASN A 576 38.23 26.25 9.50
CA ASN A 576 39.05 26.46 10.70
C ASN A 576 40.56 26.20 10.47
N GLU A 577 41.12 26.83 9.43
CA GLU A 577 42.53 26.69 9.07
C GLU A 577 42.98 25.23 8.82
N GLY A 578 42.13 24.38 8.27
CA GLY A 578 42.42 22.98 8.01
C GLY A 578 42.24 22.04 9.22
N LYS A 579 41.69 22.53 10.34
CA LYS A 579 41.44 21.73 11.54
C LYS A 579 40.08 21.04 11.54
N GLY A 580 39.21 21.34 10.53
CA GLY A 580 37.91 20.77 10.40
C GLY A 580 36.84 21.42 11.32
N ILE A 581 35.73 20.74 11.53
CA ILE A 581 34.64 21.16 12.42
C ILE A 581 34.91 20.58 13.81
N TYR A 582 34.88 21.44 14.83
CA TYR A 582 34.88 21.04 16.23
C TYR A 582 33.47 20.70 16.65
N VAL A 583 33.22 19.50 17.16
CA VAL A 583 31.90 19.04 17.61
C VAL A 583 31.95 18.77 19.10
N GLU A 584 31.01 19.35 19.83
CA GLU A 584 30.81 19.12 21.27
C GLU A 584 29.50 18.39 21.47
N PHE A 585 29.50 17.38 22.34
CA PHE A 585 28.30 16.64 22.72
C PHE A 585 27.91 16.99 24.15
N PHE A 586 26.65 17.41 24.34
CA PHE A 586 26.10 17.75 25.66
C PHE A 586 25.08 16.70 26.09
N ASN A 587 25.00 16.44 27.38
CA ASN A 587 24.02 15.51 27.97
C ASN A 587 22.63 16.13 28.18
N ASN A 588 22.37 17.30 27.62
CA ASN A 588 21.11 18.05 27.73
C ASN A 588 20.83 18.83 26.43
N ASN A 589 19.56 19.23 26.27
CA ASN A 589 19.11 19.97 25.10
C ASN A 589 19.44 21.48 25.13
N ASP A 590 19.89 21.99 26.28
CA ASP A 590 20.18 23.41 26.48
C ASP A 590 21.64 23.75 26.18
N LEU A 591 22.44 22.76 25.79
CA LEU A 591 23.88 22.86 25.54
C LEU A 591 24.65 23.48 26.75
N ALA A 592 24.20 23.20 27.95
CA ALA A 592 24.74 23.73 29.20
C ALA A 592 25.63 22.75 29.92
N GLY A 593 26.70 23.26 30.54
CA GLY A 593 27.68 22.45 31.29
C GLY A 593 28.93 22.12 30.49
N THR A 594 29.63 21.09 30.91
CA THR A 594 30.84 20.60 30.19
C THR A 594 30.37 19.63 29.09
N PRO A 595 30.85 19.77 27.84
CA PRO A 595 30.57 18.86 26.74
C PRO A 595 30.98 17.43 27.04
#